data_b3e282eef3fe59f0c30e1e609c7e3ea3
#
_entry.id   b3e282eef3fe59f0c30e1e609c7e3ea3
#
_cell.length_a   1.000
_cell.length_b   1.000
_cell.length_c   1.000
_cell.angle_alpha   90.00
_cell.angle_beta   90.00
_cell.angle_gamma   90.00
#
_symmetry.space_group_name_H-M   'P 1'
#
loop_
_entity.id
_entity.type
_entity.pdbx_description
1 polymer ?
#
loop_
_entity_poly.entity_id
_entity_poly.type
_entity_poly.pdbx_seq_one_letter_code
_entity_poly.pdbx_strand_id
1 'polypeptide(L)'
;MPDTTVAQLRWRCRRGMKELDLLLGEWLERRWDGADPGKRRSFQWLLEQPDPEIAAWLIGGLRPGDAGHAALIDDIVRHCH
;
A
#
# COMPACT_ATOMS: atom_id res chain seq x y z
N MET A 1 -16.34 2.09 17.21
CA MET A 1 -16.00 2.61 15.93
C MET A 1 -15.65 1.50 14.96
N PRO A 2 -16.22 1.54 13.82
CA PRO A 2 -15.99 0.48 12.88
C PRO A 2 -14.56 0.47 12.40
N ASP A 3 -14.04 -0.71 12.22
CA ASP A 3 -12.75 -0.87 11.61
C ASP A 3 -12.78 -0.43 10.16
N THR A 4 -11.62 -0.07 9.64
CA THR A 4 -11.50 0.21 8.22
C THR A 4 -11.78 -1.07 7.45
N THR A 5 -12.82 -1.06 6.64
CA THR A 5 -13.19 -2.24 5.88
C THR A 5 -12.34 -2.34 4.61
N VAL A 6 -12.26 -3.55 4.06
CA VAL A 6 -11.55 -3.76 2.80
C VAL A 6 -12.17 -2.92 1.68
N ALA A 7 -13.48 -2.74 1.71
CA ALA A 7 -14.14 -1.91 0.71
C ALA A 7 -13.68 -0.45 0.77
N GLN A 8 -13.54 0.08 2.00
CA GLN A 8 -13.03 1.44 2.17
C GLN A 8 -11.58 1.55 1.71
N LEU A 9 -10.77 0.56 2.02
CA LEU A 9 -9.38 0.56 1.58
C LEU A 9 -9.28 0.47 0.06
N ARG A 10 -10.15 -0.32 -0.54
CA ARG A 10 -10.17 -0.43 -2.01
C ARG A 10 -10.46 0.92 -2.66
N TRP A 11 -11.38 1.68 -2.08
CA TRP A 11 -11.65 3.03 -2.55
C TRP A 11 -10.41 3.92 -2.45
N ARG A 12 -9.70 3.83 -1.35
CA ARG A 12 -8.52 4.66 -1.11
C ARG A 12 -7.35 4.27 -2.00
N CYS A 13 -7.38 3.10 -2.61
CA CYS A 13 -6.37 2.70 -3.58
C CYS A 13 -6.52 3.43 -4.91
N ARG A 14 -7.65 4.06 -5.13
CA ARG A 14 -7.91 4.78 -6.38
C ARG A 14 -7.38 6.19 -6.29
N ARG A 15 -6.18 6.38 -6.83
CA ARG A 15 -5.50 7.67 -6.75
C ARG A 15 -5.54 8.45 -8.06
N GLY A 16 -6.06 7.84 -9.14
CA GLY A 16 -6.03 8.47 -10.44
C GLY A 16 -4.74 8.24 -11.21
N MET A 17 -3.80 7.54 -10.61
CA MET A 17 -2.56 7.12 -11.27
C MET A 17 -2.64 5.62 -11.49
N LYS A 18 -2.79 5.22 -12.74
CA LYS A 18 -3.11 3.85 -13.11
C LYS A 18 -2.14 2.84 -12.48
N GLU A 19 -0.86 3.13 -12.51
CA GLU A 19 0.13 2.23 -11.98
C GLU A 19 0.02 2.07 -10.47
N LEU A 20 -0.19 3.16 -9.76
CA LEU A 20 -0.36 3.10 -8.31
C LEU A 20 -1.67 2.39 -7.95
N ASP A 21 -2.74 2.69 -8.67
CA ASP A 21 -4.03 2.05 -8.43
C ASP A 21 -3.91 0.55 -8.56
N LEU A 22 -3.19 0.10 -9.58
CA LEU A 22 -3.02 -1.32 -9.84
C LEU A 22 -2.20 -2.00 -8.74
N LEU A 23 -1.05 -1.41 -8.38
CA LEU A 23 -0.18 -2.01 -7.37
C LEU A 23 -0.86 -2.08 -6.00
N LEU A 24 -1.48 -0.98 -5.59
CA LEU A 24 -2.15 -0.93 -4.30
C LEU A 24 -3.34 -1.87 -4.26
N GLY A 25 -4.12 -1.90 -5.31
CA GLY A 25 -5.29 -2.77 -5.40
C GLY A 25 -4.92 -4.25 -5.39
N GLU A 26 -3.85 -4.61 -6.09
CA GLU A 26 -3.40 -5.99 -6.12
C GLU A 26 -2.93 -6.46 -4.76
N TRP A 27 -2.18 -5.62 -4.05
CA TRP A 27 -1.73 -6.00 -2.72
C TRP A 27 -2.92 -6.21 -1.80
N LEU A 28 -3.90 -5.32 -1.85
CA LEU A 28 -5.09 -5.43 -1.02
C LEU A 28 -5.85 -6.73 -1.32
N GLU A 29 -5.99 -7.07 -2.58
CA GLU A 29 -6.74 -8.28 -2.96
C GLU A 29 -6.00 -9.56 -2.62
N ARG A 30 -4.69 -9.58 -2.82
CA ARG A 30 -3.94 -10.84 -2.73
C ARG A 30 -3.26 -11.04 -1.40
N ARG A 31 -2.87 -9.97 -0.72
CA ARG A 31 -1.98 -10.11 0.43
C ARG A 31 -2.56 -9.59 1.75
N TRP A 32 -3.66 -8.84 1.69
CA TRP A 32 -4.23 -8.26 2.90
C TRP A 32 -4.62 -9.32 3.92
N ASP A 33 -5.30 -10.38 3.48
CA ASP A 33 -5.82 -11.40 4.39
C ASP A 33 -4.69 -12.16 5.10
N GLY A 34 -3.58 -12.37 4.42
CA GLY A 34 -2.45 -13.07 5.02
C GLY A 34 -1.46 -12.16 5.70
N ALA A 35 -1.67 -10.85 5.67
CA ALA A 35 -0.73 -9.92 6.24
C ALA A 35 -0.91 -9.80 7.76
N ASP A 36 0.20 -9.61 8.47
CA ASP A 36 0.12 -9.40 9.91
C ASP A 36 -0.40 -7.98 10.21
N PRO A 37 -0.80 -7.73 11.48
CA PRO A 37 -1.34 -6.40 11.82
C PRO A 37 -0.38 -5.26 11.54
N GLY A 38 0.91 -5.49 11.65
CA GLY A 38 1.90 -4.46 11.36
C GLY A 38 1.88 -4.05 9.91
N LYS A 39 1.82 -5.02 9.00
CA LYS A 39 1.75 -4.71 7.57
C LYS A 39 0.44 -4.06 7.19
N ARG A 40 -0.65 -4.47 7.82
CA ARG A 40 -1.93 -3.84 7.57
C ARG A 40 -1.93 -2.38 8.01
N ARG A 41 -1.33 -2.08 9.14
CA ARG A 41 -1.19 -0.70 9.60
C ARG A 41 -0.32 0.11 8.65
N SER A 42 0.77 -0.47 8.19
CA SER A 42 1.66 0.21 7.24
C SER A 42 0.94 0.50 5.93
N PHE A 43 0.10 -0.42 5.47
CA PHE A 43 -0.67 -0.19 4.24
C PHE A 43 -1.65 0.97 4.42
N GLN A 44 -2.33 1.04 5.57
CA GLN A 44 -3.23 2.15 5.85
C GLN A 44 -2.47 3.47 5.91
N TRP A 45 -1.29 3.47 6.53
CA TRP A 45 -0.42 4.64 6.53
C TRP A 45 -0.04 5.06 5.11
N LEU A 46 0.28 4.09 4.27
CA LEU A 46 0.68 4.37 2.89
C LEU A 46 -0.44 5.07 2.13
N LEU A 47 -1.67 4.63 2.32
CA LEU A 47 -2.80 5.24 1.63
C LEU A 47 -3.06 6.68 2.05
N GLU A 48 -2.47 7.12 3.16
CA GLU A 48 -2.61 8.50 3.63
C GLU A 48 -1.53 9.41 3.06
N GLN A 49 -0.54 8.86 2.36
CA GLN A 49 0.57 9.65 1.85
C GLN A 49 0.23 10.29 0.50
N PRO A 50 0.89 11.41 0.16
CA PRO A 50 0.68 12.04 -1.15
C PRO A 50 1.13 11.12 -2.28
N ASP A 51 0.46 11.22 -3.42
CA ASP A 51 0.78 10.39 -4.58
C ASP A 51 2.24 10.46 -5.02
N PRO A 52 2.89 11.64 -5.05
CA PRO A 52 4.31 11.68 -5.43
C PRO A 52 5.21 10.85 -4.53
N GLU A 53 4.89 10.79 -3.23
CA GLU A 53 5.69 9.98 -2.30
C GLU A 53 5.46 8.50 -2.52
N ILE A 54 4.19 8.10 -2.70
CA ILE A 54 3.87 6.70 -2.99
C ILE A 54 4.56 6.27 -4.28
N ALA A 55 4.52 7.11 -5.30
CA ALA A 55 5.17 6.81 -6.58
C ALA A 55 6.68 6.66 -6.41
N ALA A 56 7.31 7.52 -5.61
CA ALA A 56 8.75 7.44 -5.39
C ALA A 56 9.13 6.11 -4.75
N TRP A 57 8.29 5.61 -3.85
CA TRP A 57 8.57 4.34 -3.18
C TRP A 57 8.24 3.13 -4.03
N LEU A 58 7.09 3.11 -4.69
CA LEU A 58 6.64 1.94 -5.41
C LEU A 58 7.24 1.83 -6.82
N ILE A 59 7.51 2.96 -7.44
CA ILE A 59 8.00 2.99 -8.81
C ILE A 59 9.44 3.50 -8.88
N GLY A 60 9.76 4.51 -8.09
CA GLY A 60 11.06 5.18 -8.15
C GLY A 60 12.19 4.51 -7.40
N GLY A 61 11.91 3.45 -6.65
CA GLY A 61 12.97 2.70 -5.96
C GLY A 61 13.40 3.26 -4.63
N LEU A 62 12.79 4.36 -4.17
CA LEU A 62 13.10 4.90 -2.86
C LEU A 62 12.36 4.14 -1.76
N ARG A 63 12.76 4.34 -0.51
CA ARG A 63 12.12 3.68 0.64
C ARG A 63 11.87 4.68 1.74
N PRO A 64 10.74 4.54 2.47
CA PRO A 64 10.51 5.37 3.65
C PRO A 64 11.50 5.03 4.76
N GLY A 65 11.69 5.95 5.69
CA GLY A 65 12.66 5.77 6.76
C GLY A 65 12.27 4.73 7.79
N ASP A 66 10.98 4.48 7.97
CA ASP A 66 10.50 3.49 8.95
C ASP A 66 10.67 2.08 8.39
N ALA A 67 11.27 1.20 9.18
CA ALA A 67 11.58 -0.16 8.71
C ALA A 67 10.32 -0.96 8.40
N GLY A 68 9.26 -0.79 9.17
CA GLY A 68 8.00 -1.48 8.91
C GLY A 68 7.34 -1.01 7.63
N HIS A 69 7.39 0.29 7.39
CA HIS A 69 6.84 0.84 6.15
C HIS A 69 7.67 0.40 4.94
N ALA A 70 8.99 0.38 5.10
CA ALA A 70 9.87 -0.09 4.02
C ALA A 70 9.61 -1.56 3.71
N ALA A 71 9.35 -2.37 4.73
CA ALA A 71 9.04 -3.78 4.52
C ALA A 71 7.73 -3.95 3.73
N LEU A 72 6.74 -3.11 4.00
CA LEU A 72 5.50 -3.15 3.22
C LEU A 72 5.76 -2.78 1.77
N ILE A 73 6.55 -1.73 1.52
CA ILE A 73 6.87 -1.32 0.17
C ILE A 73 7.56 -2.46 -0.58
N ASP A 74 8.52 -3.12 0.08
CA ASP A 74 9.19 -4.26 -0.52
C ASP A 74 8.21 -5.39 -0.85
N ASP A 75 7.24 -5.63 0.02
CA ASP A 75 6.24 -6.67 -0.22
C ASP A 75 5.41 -6.36 -1.46
N ILE A 76 4.98 -5.10 -1.60
CA ILE A 76 4.20 -4.69 -2.77
C ILE A 76 5.03 -4.83 -4.04
N VAL A 77 6.25 -4.31 -4.01
CA VAL A 77 7.11 -4.32 -5.20
C VAL A 77 7.45 -5.74 -5.64
N ARG A 78 7.63 -6.66 -4.69
CA ARG A 78 7.98 -8.04 -5.01
C ARG A 78 6.82 -8.87 -5.52
N HIS A 79 5.62 -8.61 -5.02
CA HIS A 79 4.49 -9.52 -5.24
C HIS A 79 3.39 -8.94 -6.11
N CYS A 80 3.42 -7.65 -6.39
CA CYS A 80 2.40 -7.00 -7.19
C CYS A 80 3.06 -6.38 -8.43
N HIS A 81 2.61 -6.79 -9.59
CA HIS A 81 3.17 -6.28 -10.85
C HIS A 81 2.08 -5.79 -11.77
#